data_fa91b84fda99559b81d2b76aac1728a2
#
_entry.id   fa91b84fda99559b81d2b76aac1728a2
#
_cell.length_a   1.000
_cell.length_b   1.000
_cell.length_c   1.000
_cell.angle_alpha   90.00
_cell.angle_beta   90.00
_cell.angle_gamma   90.00
#
_symmetry.space_group_name_H-M   'P 1'
#
loop_
_entity.id
_entity.type
_entity.pdbx_description
1 polymer ?
#
loop_
_entity_poly.entity_id
_entity_poly.type
_entity_poly.pdbx_seq_one_letter_code
_entity_poly.pdbx_strand_id
1 'polypeptide(L)'
;MGKPFKGELEKLQGTIKWAETQDVTSLAKFQFAEDKRVPLVCIGSGGSLSACHYAAMLYRQRNGVLAEAMTPLQLMYAGRDIIRDSKLLFLSASGKNKDILNAIKYGVKYNEAGMMSLTLRKNNPTEELIAKHSKVQRWCEDIPSEKDGFLATNSLVATFTLLCRSFNQAPVSNGISQERTYSTNYEFDLSAIQNFLVLYGAAGEPVAWDIESKLTEAALGSALLSDYRNFGHGRHHWFSKKGDNSCIIALITPVERELAYKTIGCLPKGVPVIFIETELETPAASIDMLLKAFRFVNDLGEARGIDPGRPGVPAYGRLLYNLDYYKLTNRILSKENILDVAVRRKLGDAGKENAALWEHYSQACKRFVQRLNKGKYTTVAFDYDGTLSAANHKSRFTNRLCDEIKNALLPLLENGVQIVVATGRGKSVGDSFKNSFDQKYWLQITVGYYNGACPLPLGEEDKLKAWKKKPFDSELKVLSDELQRRLPENCIQYELTARNLQLSIEEVTSDSDAELLYNTCREIIWDKQLKGIRVWRSSHSMDIVVYHVVSKLNVIENPDTTLCIGDYGSVEGNDYELLTSKYSLSVDKVSKNTESCWNIAPSGVYGLDATLYYLSRLIAKDGVIKCKFSV
;
A
#
# COMPACT_ATOMS: atom_id res chain seq x y z
N MET A 1 34.36 1.47 10.38
CA MET A 1 35.15 0.29 9.93
C MET A 1 34.19 -0.88 9.85
N GLY A 2 34.23 -1.69 8.78
CA GLY A 2 33.42 -2.89 8.62
C GLY A 2 33.85 -4.00 9.59
N LYS A 3 33.08 -5.09 9.68
CA LYS A 3 33.43 -6.31 10.41
C LYS A 3 34.12 -7.28 9.45
N PRO A 4 35.05 -8.17 9.89
CA PRO A 4 35.62 -9.20 9.06
C PRO A 4 34.53 -10.13 8.55
N PHE A 5 34.54 -10.43 7.24
CA PHE A 5 33.50 -11.27 6.62
C PHE A 5 33.46 -12.66 7.25
N LYS A 6 34.61 -13.29 7.40
CA LYS A 6 34.76 -14.63 8.02
C LYS A 6 34.14 -14.72 9.42
N GLY A 7 34.37 -13.70 10.27
CA GLY A 7 33.78 -13.65 11.61
C GLY A 7 32.26 -13.46 11.63
N GLU A 8 31.68 -12.93 10.55
CA GLU A 8 30.22 -12.87 10.39
C GLU A 8 29.64 -14.23 9.98
N LEU A 9 30.36 -15.00 9.18
CA LEU A 9 29.93 -16.36 8.79
C LEU A 9 29.82 -17.32 9.98
N GLU A 10 30.64 -17.13 11.01
CA GLU A 10 30.59 -17.93 12.25
C GLU A 10 29.27 -17.74 13.05
N LYS A 11 28.61 -16.60 12.88
CA LYS A 11 27.38 -16.25 13.59
C LYS A 11 26.10 -16.75 12.89
N LEU A 12 26.18 -17.17 11.63
CA LEU A 12 25.01 -17.48 10.81
C LEU A 12 24.09 -18.55 11.42
N GLN A 13 24.67 -19.58 12.04
CA GLN A 13 23.88 -20.64 12.70
C GLN A 13 23.05 -20.10 13.89
N GLY A 14 23.64 -19.22 14.70
CA GLY A 14 22.94 -18.55 15.78
C GLY A 14 21.82 -17.64 15.27
N THR A 15 22.07 -16.98 14.16
CA THR A 15 21.08 -16.12 13.48
C THR A 15 19.89 -16.92 12.96
N ILE A 16 20.11 -18.07 12.33
CA ILE A 16 19.04 -18.97 11.87
C ILE A 16 18.20 -19.44 13.07
N LYS A 17 18.84 -19.95 14.11
CA LYS A 17 18.14 -20.40 15.34
C LYS A 17 17.32 -19.28 15.97
N TRP A 18 17.85 -18.06 16.03
CA TRP A 18 17.09 -16.91 16.52
C TRP A 18 15.87 -16.62 15.63
N ALA A 19 16.03 -16.57 14.29
CA ALA A 19 14.93 -16.32 13.39
C ALA A 19 13.83 -17.40 13.45
N GLU A 20 14.21 -18.64 13.80
CA GLU A 20 13.27 -19.75 14.01
C GLU A 20 12.37 -19.58 15.23
N THR A 21 12.82 -18.85 16.25
CA THR A 21 12.03 -18.60 17.46
C THR A 21 11.07 -17.41 17.34
N GLN A 22 11.19 -16.61 16.28
CA GLN A 22 10.38 -15.41 16.13
C GLN A 22 8.95 -15.71 15.69
N ASP A 23 8.00 -14.88 16.13
CA ASP A 23 6.62 -14.92 15.62
C ASP A 23 6.54 -14.31 14.22
N VAL A 24 6.15 -15.11 13.25
CA VAL A 24 5.99 -14.70 11.84
C VAL A 24 4.52 -14.61 11.42
N THR A 25 3.58 -14.67 12.35
CA THR A 25 2.13 -14.70 12.07
C THR A 25 1.68 -13.48 11.25
N SER A 26 2.16 -12.29 11.60
CA SER A 26 1.82 -11.06 10.85
C SER A 26 2.38 -11.07 9.42
N LEU A 27 3.61 -11.56 9.24
CA LEU A 27 4.24 -11.73 7.91
C LEU A 27 3.46 -12.74 7.06
N ALA A 28 3.09 -13.87 7.65
CA ALA A 28 2.32 -14.92 6.98
C ALA A 28 0.93 -14.41 6.56
N LYS A 29 0.22 -13.73 7.46
CA LYS A 29 -1.08 -13.11 7.16
C LYS A 29 -0.98 -12.08 6.03
N PHE A 30 0.01 -11.20 6.07
CA PHE A 30 0.18 -10.20 5.02
C PHE A 30 0.45 -10.82 3.66
N GLN A 31 1.35 -11.81 3.58
CA GLN A 31 1.76 -12.42 2.32
C GLN A 31 0.75 -13.44 1.80
N PHE A 32 0.18 -14.26 2.68
CA PHE A 32 -0.52 -15.50 2.30
C PHE A 32 -1.97 -15.59 2.80
N ALA A 33 -2.59 -14.46 3.17
CA ALA A 33 -4.03 -14.46 3.45
C ALA A 33 -4.84 -14.84 2.19
N GLU A 34 -5.84 -15.69 2.37
CA GLU A 34 -6.57 -16.35 1.28
C GLU A 34 -7.52 -15.43 0.49
N ASP A 35 -7.79 -14.22 0.99
CA ASP A 35 -8.96 -13.43 0.57
C ASP A 35 -8.87 -12.76 -0.79
N LYS A 36 -7.67 -12.55 -1.37
CA LYS A 36 -7.56 -11.83 -2.66
C LYS A 36 -6.33 -12.29 -3.46
N ARG A 37 -6.53 -12.53 -4.76
CA ARG A 37 -5.44 -12.70 -5.73
C ARG A 37 -4.80 -11.35 -6.08
N VAL A 38 -4.22 -10.68 -5.08
CA VAL A 38 -3.58 -9.36 -5.23
C VAL A 38 -2.10 -9.55 -5.55
N PRO A 39 -1.54 -8.88 -6.56
CA PRO A 39 -0.10 -8.91 -6.82
C PRO A 39 0.73 -8.43 -5.62
N LEU A 40 1.98 -8.89 -5.53
CA LEU A 40 2.93 -8.44 -4.50
C LEU A 40 4.14 -7.78 -5.15
N VAL A 41 4.48 -6.57 -4.68
CA VAL A 41 5.76 -5.92 -4.98
C VAL A 41 6.61 -5.91 -3.72
N CYS A 42 7.81 -6.50 -3.81
CA CYS A 42 8.80 -6.53 -2.74
C CYS A 42 9.87 -5.48 -3.00
N ILE A 43 10.09 -4.56 -2.06
CA ILE A 43 10.95 -3.40 -2.25
C ILE A 43 12.18 -3.47 -1.33
N GLY A 44 13.38 -3.44 -1.92
CA GLY A 44 14.65 -3.49 -1.21
C GLY A 44 15.78 -2.80 -1.95
N SER A 45 16.90 -2.59 -1.27
CA SER A 45 18.13 -2.01 -1.84
C SER A 45 19.35 -2.82 -1.40
N GLY A 46 20.37 -2.92 -2.26
CA GLY A 46 21.60 -3.70 -1.99
C GLY A 46 21.24 -5.15 -1.63
N GLY A 47 21.90 -5.74 -0.65
CA GLY A 47 21.64 -7.12 -0.23
C GLY A 47 20.19 -7.44 0.13
N SER A 48 19.37 -6.45 0.56
CA SER A 48 17.94 -6.68 0.80
C SER A 48 17.14 -6.95 -0.48
N LEU A 49 17.65 -6.60 -1.66
CA LEU A 49 16.98 -6.89 -2.93
C LEU A 49 16.94 -8.40 -3.21
N SER A 50 17.97 -9.14 -2.82
CA SER A 50 17.99 -10.62 -2.90
C SER A 50 16.86 -11.23 -2.07
N ALA A 51 16.60 -10.69 -0.88
CA ALA A 51 15.46 -11.11 -0.07
C ALA A 51 14.11 -10.73 -0.70
N CYS A 52 14.04 -9.64 -1.47
CA CYS A 52 12.85 -9.29 -2.24
C CYS A 52 12.58 -10.31 -3.36
N HIS A 53 13.61 -10.76 -4.09
CA HIS A 53 13.49 -11.85 -5.08
C HIS A 53 13.00 -13.14 -4.41
N TYR A 54 13.50 -13.44 -3.21
CA TYR A 54 13.06 -14.61 -2.45
C TYR A 54 11.59 -14.51 -2.02
N ALA A 55 11.18 -13.39 -1.45
CA ALA A 55 9.78 -13.16 -1.06
C ALA A 55 8.83 -13.24 -2.27
N ALA A 56 9.22 -12.64 -3.40
CA ALA A 56 8.44 -12.66 -4.64
C ALA A 56 8.31 -14.08 -5.20
N MET A 57 9.39 -14.86 -5.17
CA MET A 57 9.38 -16.27 -5.58
C MET A 57 8.42 -17.10 -4.72
N LEU A 58 8.50 -16.98 -3.39
CA LEU A 58 7.64 -17.69 -2.46
C LEU A 58 6.16 -17.33 -2.66
N TYR A 59 5.89 -16.03 -2.88
CA TYR A 59 4.54 -15.56 -3.12
C TYR A 59 3.95 -16.12 -4.41
N ARG A 60 4.69 -16.10 -5.52
CA ARG A 60 4.28 -16.72 -6.79
C ARG A 60 3.97 -18.20 -6.63
N GLN A 61 4.83 -18.91 -5.90
CA GLN A 61 4.68 -20.36 -5.69
C GLN A 61 3.43 -20.72 -4.90
N ARG A 62 3.14 -19.98 -3.82
CA ARG A 62 2.02 -20.31 -2.94
C ARG A 62 0.68 -19.78 -3.43
N ASN A 63 0.65 -18.55 -3.94
CA ASN A 63 -0.61 -17.89 -4.28
C ASN A 63 -0.98 -18.02 -5.76
N GLY A 64 -0.06 -18.44 -6.64
CA GLY A 64 -0.28 -18.47 -8.09
C GLY A 64 -0.57 -17.08 -8.68
N VAL A 65 -0.04 -16.01 -8.07
CA VAL A 65 -0.25 -14.61 -8.42
C VAL A 65 1.09 -13.95 -8.71
N LEU A 66 1.10 -12.96 -9.59
CA LEU A 66 2.31 -12.21 -9.92
C LEU A 66 2.91 -11.55 -8.68
N ALA A 67 4.23 -11.67 -8.57
CA ALA A 67 5.02 -10.94 -7.60
C ALA A 67 6.38 -10.56 -8.20
N GLU A 68 6.88 -9.39 -7.83
CA GLU A 68 8.10 -8.81 -8.38
C GLU A 68 8.96 -8.18 -7.28
N ALA A 69 10.29 -8.28 -7.44
CA ALA A 69 11.26 -7.54 -6.64
C ALA A 69 11.61 -6.24 -7.35
N MET A 70 11.55 -5.13 -6.63
CA MET A 70 11.86 -3.80 -7.17
C MET A 70 12.81 -3.04 -6.25
N THR A 71 13.67 -2.23 -6.84
CA THR A 71 14.37 -1.18 -6.09
C THR A 71 13.41 -0.03 -5.78
N PRO A 72 13.70 0.82 -4.79
CA PRO A 72 12.92 2.04 -4.52
C PRO A 72 12.74 2.93 -5.74
N LEU A 73 13.75 3.02 -6.61
CA LEU A 73 13.69 3.80 -7.84
C LEU A 73 12.74 3.15 -8.86
N GLN A 74 12.82 1.84 -9.05
CA GLN A 74 11.91 1.09 -9.94
C GLN A 74 10.45 1.23 -9.48
N LEU A 75 10.19 1.19 -8.17
CA LEU A 75 8.84 1.43 -7.63
C LEU A 75 8.28 2.79 -8.06
N MET A 76 9.10 3.85 -8.04
CA MET A 76 8.65 5.18 -8.47
C MET A 76 8.27 5.24 -9.95
N TYR A 77 8.86 4.38 -10.78
CA TYR A 77 8.58 4.28 -12.22
C TYR A 77 7.55 3.19 -12.59
N ALA A 78 7.15 2.35 -11.64
CA ALA A 78 6.25 1.21 -11.91
C ALA A 78 4.84 1.59 -12.39
N GLY A 79 4.48 2.85 -12.27
CA GLY A 79 3.11 3.30 -12.55
C GLY A 79 2.22 3.20 -11.30
N ARG A 80 1.33 4.17 -11.18
CA ARG A 80 0.53 4.34 -9.96
C ARG A 80 -0.50 3.27 -9.75
N ASP A 81 -1.05 2.72 -10.82
CA ASP A 81 -2.05 1.65 -10.75
C ASP A 81 -1.42 0.36 -10.20
N ILE A 82 -0.16 0.04 -10.58
CA ILE A 82 0.58 -1.08 -9.98
C ILE A 82 0.77 -0.85 -8.48
N ILE A 83 1.16 0.36 -8.08
CA ILE A 83 1.37 0.68 -6.67
C ILE A 83 0.07 0.64 -5.89
N ARG A 84 -1.04 1.15 -6.46
CA ARG A 84 -2.35 1.17 -5.82
C ARG A 84 -2.87 -0.25 -5.56
N ASP A 85 -2.79 -1.11 -6.56
CA ASP A 85 -3.48 -2.39 -6.60
C ASP A 85 -2.62 -3.58 -6.15
N SER A 86 -1.33 -3.37 -5.83
CA SER A 86 -0.43 -4.40 -5.34
C SER A 86 -0.16 -4.28 -3.84
N LYS A 87 -0.03 -5.39 -3.14
CA LYS A 87 0.57 -5.39 -1.80
C LYS A 87 2.03 -4.94 -1.90
N LEU A 88 2.50 -4.09 -0.99
CA LEU A 88 3.88 -3.62 -0.95
C LEU A 88 4.61 -4.14 0.30
N LEU A 89 5.66 -4.92 0.12
CA LEU A 89 6.52 -5.43 1.18
C LEU A 89 7.88 -4.73 1.14
N PHE A 90 8.20 -3.92 2.14
CA PHE A 90 9.46 -3.21 2.26
C PHE A 90 10.43 -3.96 3.15
N LEU A 91 11.61 -4.31 2.63
CA LEU A 91 12.65 -5.02 3.35
C LEU A 91 13.86 -4.11 3.61
N SER A 92 14.21 -3.92 4.89
CA SER A 92 15.35 -3.10 5.28
C SER A 92 15.92 -3.55 6.61
N ALA A 93 17.12 -4.13 6.63
CA ALA A 93 17.73 -4.64 7.86
C ALA A 93 17.83 -3.55 8.96
N SER A 94 18.33 -2.37 8.65
CA SER A 94 18.55 -1.30 9.63
C SER A 94 17.35 -0.36 9.82
N GLY A 95 16.40 -0.34 8.90
CA GLY A 95 15.32 0.66 8.87
C GLY A 95 15.78 2.12 8.68
N LYS A 96 17.07 2.34 8.30
CA LYS A 96 17.66 3.69 8.15
C LYS A 96 17.90 4.11 6.71
N ASN A 97 17.71 3.20 5.75
CA ASN A 97 17.96 3.47 4.35
C ASN A 97 16.99 4.55 3.84
N LYS A 98 17.53 5.67 3.35
CA LYS A 98 16.74 6.82 2.87
C LYS A 98 15.86 6.47 1.68
N ASP A 99 16.32 5.55 0.83
CA ASP A 99 15.59 5.14 -0.36
C ASP A 99 14.33 4.36 0.02
N ILE A 100 14.44 3.44 1.01
CA ILE A 100 13.30 2.72 1.57
C ILE A 100 12.33 3.67 2.28
N LEU A 101 12.83 4.62 3.07
CA LEU A 101 11.97 5.63 3.71
C LEU A 101 11.18 6.45 2.68
N ASN A 102 11.80 6.82 1.57
CA ASN A 102 11.16 7.55 0.49
C ASN A 102 10.17 6.65 -0.29
N ALA A 103 10.50 5.38 -0.51
CA ALA A 103 9.60 4.41 -1.12
C ALA A 103 8.35 4.17 -0.26
N ILE A 104 8.49 4.08 1.07
CA ILE A 104 7.35 3.98 2.00
C ILE A 104 6.46 5.22 1.91
N LYS A 105 7.05 6.44 1.94
CA LYS A 105 6.28 7.68 1.76
C LYS A 105 5.52 7.71 0.44
N TYR A 106 6.14 7.21 -0.62
CA TYR A 106 5.52 7.12 -1.93
C TYR A 106 4.40 6.09 -1.96
N GLY A 107 4.61 4.91 -1.34
CA GLY A 107 3.59 3.89 -1.15
C GLY A 107 2.40 4.39 -0.32
N VAL A 108 2.64 5.04 0.83
CA VAL A 108 1.59 5.62 1.68
C VAL A 108 0.66 6.53 0.88
N LYS A 109 1.22 7.27 -0.08
CA LYS A 109 0.47 8.22 -0.89
C LYS A 109 -0.45 7.55 -1.92
N TYR A 110 -0.09 6.38 -2.45
CA TYR A 110 -0.75 5.82 -3.62
C TYR A 110 -1.32 4.41 -3.42
N ASN A 111 -0.92 3.68 -2.37
CA ASN A 111 -1.29 2.28 -2.18
C ASN A 111 -2.63 2.13 -1.43
N GLU A 112 -3.46 1.19 -1.93
CA GLU A 112 -4.75 0.82 -1.34
C GLU A 112 -4.82 -0.67 -0.96
N ALA A 113 -3.97 -1.52 -1.56
CA ALA A 113 -4.01 -2.97 -1.38
C ALA A 113 -3.33 -3.48 -0.11
N GLY A 114 -2.58 -2.61 0.59
CA GLY A 114 -1.90 -2.92 1.84
C GLY A 114 -0.38 -2.86 1.76
N MET A 115 0.24 -2.48 2.87
CA MET A 115 1.68 -2.29 2.98
C MET A 115 2.21 -2.92 4.26
N MET A 116 3.43 -3.48 4.17
CA MET A 116 4.16 -4.03 5.31
C MET A 116 5.64 -3.72 5.23
N SER A 117 6.25 -3.44 6.38
CA SER A 117 7.70 -3.28 6.51
C SER A 117 8.27 -4.35 7.43
N LEU A 118 9.41 -4.93 7.02
CA LEU A 118 10.23 -5.82 7.84
C LEU A 118 11.57 -5.14 8.12
N THR A 119 11.89 -4.98 9.41
CA THR A 119 13.18 -4.45 9.87
C THR A 119 13.76 -5.31 10.99
N LEU A 120 15.10 -5.38 11.05
CA LEU A 120 15.84 -6.18 12.03
C LEU A 120 16.51 -5.33 13.11
N ARG A 121 15.93 -4.16 13.36
CA ARG A 121 16.34 -3.23 14.42
C ARG A 121 15.12 -2.48 14.94
N LYS A 122 14.94 -2.45 16.25
CA LYS A 122 13.93 -1.63 16.92
C LYS A 122 14.38 -0.14 16.96
N ASN A 123 13.43 0.73 17.20
CA ASN A 123 13.67 2.17 17.36
C ASN A 123 14.44 2.78 16.17
N ASN A 124 13.95 2.55 14.98
CA ASN A 124 14.56 3.00 13.72
C ASN A 124 13.67 4.01 12.98
N PRO A 125 14.22 4.82 12.05
CA PRO A 125 13.44 5.83 11.31
C PRO A 125 12.27 5.29 10.51
N THR A 126 12.30 4.01 10.06
CA THR A 126 11.16 3.37 9.40
C THR A 126 10.00 3.19 10.37
N GLU A 127 10.25 2.75 11.61
CA GLU A 127 9.20 2.63 12.63
C GLU A 127 8.59 3.98 13.00
N GLU A 128 9.43 5.02 13.17
CA GLU A 128 8.97 6.38 13.43
C GLU A 128 8.09 6.93 12.30
N LEU A 129 8.44 6.61 11.07
CA LEU A 129 7.64 6.97 9.89
C LEU A 129 6.30 6.22 9.89
N ILE A 130 6.33 4.90 10.08
CA ILE A 130 5.14 4.02 10.02
C ILE A 130 4.18 4.33 11.18
N ALA A 131 4.67 4.68 12.36
CA ALA A 131 3.83 5.06 13.50
C ALA A 131 2.87 6.22 13.18
N LYS A 132 3.20 7.05 12.19
CA LYS A 132 2.37 8.17 11.70
C LYS A 132 1.33 7.72 10.65
N HIS A 133 1.39 6.47 10.17
CA HIS A 133 0.59 5.97 9.06
C HIS A 133 0.00 4.60 9.41
N SER A 134 -1.24 4.57 9.88
CA SER A 134 -1.95 3.34 10.29
C SER A 134 -2.13 2.30 9.15
N LYS A 135 -1.96 2.70 7.89
CA LYS A 135 -2.04 1.82 6.71
C LYS A 135 -0.87 0.85 6.57
N VAL A 136 0.25 1.06 7.28
CA VAL A 136 1.45 0.25 7.13
C VAL A 136 1.59 -0.71 8.30
N GLN A 137 1.51 -2.00 8.03
CA GLN A 137 1.83 -3.04 9.00
C GLN A 137 3.34 -3.12 9.20
N ARG A 138 3.77 -3.68 10.34
CA ARG A 138 5.20 -3.81 10.65
C ARG A 138 5.53 -5.15 11.26
N TRP A 139 6.69 -5.65 10.89
CA TRP A 139 7.43 -6.66 11.61
C TRP A 139 8.79 -6.09 11.99
N CYS A 140 9.16 -6.08 13.26
CA CYS A 140 10.39 -5.44 13.72
C CYS A 140 10.91 -6.12 14.99
N GLU A 141 12.11 -6.71 14.91
CA GLU A 141 12.84 -7.30 16.04
C GLU A 141 14.35 -7.05 15.93
N ASP A 142 15.05 -7.00 17.05
CA ASP A 142 16.50 -6.83 17.06
C ASP A 142 17.21 -8.16 16.79
N ILE A 143 18.02 -8.19 15.71
CA ILE A 143 18.86 -9.34 15.39
C ILE A 143 20.05 -9.43 16.38
N PRO A 144 20.36 -10.63 16.96
CA PRO A 144 21.40 -10.77 17.97
C PRO A 144 22.82 -10.59 17.44
N SER A 145 23.07 -10.84 16.15
CA SER A 145 24.37 -10.67 15.49
C SER A 145 24.81 -9.21 15.34
N GLU A 146 23.94 -8.23 15.70
CA GLU A 146 24.11 -6.80 15.49
C GLU A 146 24.13 -6.40 14.00
N LYS A 147 24.71 -5.23 13.69
CA LYS A 147 24.83 -4.74 12.30
C LYS A 147 25.89 -5.55 11.56
N ASP A 148 25.60 -5.99 10.33
CA ASP A 148 26.57 -6.59 9.41
C ASP A 148 27.72 -5.62 9.07
N GLY A 149 28.79 -6.17 8.50
CA GLY A 149 29.91 -5.42 7.96
C GLY A 149 29.52 -4.57 6.76
N PHE A 150 30.32 -4.66 5.70
CA PHE A 150 30.02 -3.96 4.45
C PHE A 150 28.93 -4.70 3.66
N LEU A 151 29.06 -6.01 3.52
CA LEU A 151 28.07 -6.86 2.85
C LEU A 151 26.98 -7.33 3.82
N ALA A 152 25.79 -7.54 3.30
CA ALA A 152 24.70 -8.16 4.05
C ALA A 152 24.96 -9.66 4.25
N THR A 153 24.99 -10.12 5.49
CA THR A 153 25.27 -11.51 5.89
C THR A 153 24.20 -12.04 6.83
N ASN A 154 24.35 -11.80 8.12
CA ASN A 154 23.42 -12.24 9.15
C ASN A 154 22.02 -11.63 8.98
N SER A 155 21.93 -10.35 8.62
CA SER A 155 20.65 -9.71 8.37
C SER A 155 19.91 -10.32 7.17
N LEU A 156 20.65 -10.72 6.13
CA LEU A 156 20.07 -11.37 4.96
C LEU A 156 19.56 -12.77 5.29
N VAL A 157 20.38 -13.59 5.97
CA VAL A 157 19.99 -14.94 6.39
C VAL A 157 18.80 -14.90 7.36
N ALA A 158 18.79 -13.96 8.30
CA ALA A 158 17.62 -13.75 9.17
C ALA A 158 16.36 -13.46 8.36
N THR A 159 16.44 -12.54 7.39
CA THR A 159 15.29 -12.18 6.53
C THR A 159 14.81 -13.39 5.71
N PHE A 160 15.73 -14.14 5.08
CA PHE A 160 15.39 -15.37 4.36
C PHE A 160 14.70 -16.39 5.27
N THR A 161 15.23 -16.61 6.48
CA THR A 161 14.65 -17.56 7.44
C THR A 161 13.25 -17.14 7.89
N LEU A 162 13.03 -15.85 8.19
CA LEU A 162 11.71 -15.32 8.56
C LEU A 162 10.70 -15.46 7.41
N LEU A 163 11.10 -15.16 6.17
CA LEU A 163 10.27 -15.34 4.98
C LEU A 163 9.95 -16.82 4.72
N CYS A 164 10.93 -17.70 4.85
CA CYS A 164 10.74 -19.15 4.75
C CYS A 164 9.69 -19.64 5.76
N ARG A 165 9.83 -19.24 7.02
CA ARG A 165 8.89 -19.59 8.08
C ARG A 165 7.50 -19.00 7.87
N SER A 166 7.40 -17.80 7.32
CA SER A 166 6.09 -17.23 6.96
C SER A 166 5.40 -18.04 5.86
N PHE A 167 6.16 -18.71 5.00
CA PHE A 167 5.66 -19.56 3.92
C PHE A 167 5.08 -20.89 4.43
N ASN A 168 5.78 -21.64 5.27
CA ASN A 168 5.38 -23.00 5.67
C ASN A 168 5.39 -23.27 7.18
N GLN A 169 5.80 -22.31 8.00
CA GLN A 169 5.92 -22.39 9.47
C GLN A 169 6.83 -23.52 9.99
N ALA A 170 7.54 -24.23 9.10
CA ALA A 170 8.44 -25.31 9.49
C ALA A 170 9.80 -24.77 9.94
N PRO A 171 10.51 -25.48 10.85
CA PRO A 171 11.90 -25.18 11.15
C PRO A 171 12.78 -25.36 9.92
N VAL A 172 13.72 -24.46 9.72
CA VAL A 172 14.62 -24.43 8.55
C VAL A 172 15.91 -25.20 8.82
N SER A 173 16.40 -25.15 10.06
CA SER A 173 17.70 -25.71 10.47
C SER A 173 17.83 -27.22 10.32
N ASN A 174 16.73 -27.97 10.35
CA ASN A 174 16.76 -29.44 10.29
C ASN A 174 17.19 -30.02 8.93
N GLY A 175 17.20 -29.20 7.86
CA GLY A 175 17.58 -29.64 6.52
C GLY A 175 18.83 -28.98 5.96
N ILE A 176 19.29 -27.87 6.56
CA ILE A 176 20.43 -27.12 6.07
C ILE A 176 21.73 -27.90 6.38
N SER A 177 22.53 -28.14 5.34
CA SER A 177 23.85 -28.77 5.50
C SER A 177 24.74 -28.00 6.47
N GLN A 178 25.36 -28.71 7.42
CA GLN A 178 26.39 -28.14 8.29
C GLN A 178 27.69 -27.91 7.51
N GLU A 179 27.95 -28.70 6.51
CA GLU A 179 29.05 -28.52 5.56
C GLU A 179 28.64 -27.51 4.50
N ARG A 180 28.98 -26.26 4.73
CA ARG A 180 28.70 -25.13 3.82
C ARG A 180 29.74 -25.12 2.70
N THR A 181 29.80 -26.20 1.91
CA THR A 181 30.80 -26.41 0.87
C THR A 181 30.16 -26.27 -0.52
N TYR A 182 30.98 -25.87 -1.46
CA TYR A 182 30.73 -25.95 -2.88
C TYR A 182 31.80 -26.89 -3.50
N SER A 183 31.58 -27.37 -4.70
CA SER A 183 32.54 -28.18 -5.42
C SER A 183 32.92 -27.54 -6.76
N THR A 184 33.98 -28.04 -7.37
CA THR A 184 34.44 -27.59 -8.67
C THR A 184 34.62 -28.79 -9.61
N ASN A 185 34.52 -28.57 -10.92
CA ASN A 185 34.71 -29.64 -11.90
C ASN A 185 36.18 -30.07 -12.03
N TYR A 186 37.13 -29.18 -11.70
CA TYR A 186 38.56 -29.44 -11.57
C TYR A 186 39.18 -28.29 -10.73
N GLU A 187 40.44 -28.49 -10.28
CA GLU A 187 41.17 -27.44 -9.55
C GLU A 187 41.61 -26.33 -10.51
N PHE A 188 41.31 -25.09 -10.14
CA PHE A 188 41.75 -23.90 -10.86
C PHE A 188 41.98 -22.73 -9.88
N ASP A 189 42.77 -21.76 -10.34
CA ASP A 189 43.08 -20.57 -9.54
C ASP A 189 41.90 -19.58 -9.51
N LEU A 190 41.19 -19.47 -8.38
CA LEU A 190 40.11 -18.52 -8.17
C LEU A 190 40.56 -17.07 -8.35
N SER A 191 41.82 -16.74 -8.06
CA SER A 191 42.34 -15.37 -8.19
C SER A 191 42.40 -14.89 -9.65
N ALA A 192 42.53 -15.82 -10.59
CA ALA A 192 42.59 -15.55 -12.02
C ALA A 192 41.23 -15.25 -12.65
N ILE A 193 40.14 -15.69 -12.01
CA ILE A 193 38.78 -15.52 -12.55
C ILE A 193 38.27 -14.12 -12.27
N GLN A 194 37.85 -13.38 -13.29
CA GLN A 194 37.29 -12.02 -13.19
C GLN A 194 35.79 -11.98 -13.45
N ASN A 195 35.27 -12.94 -14.23
CA ASN A 195 33.90 -12.95 -14.70
C ASN A 195 33.19 -14.25 -14.28
N PHE A 196 32.06 -14.13 -13.65
CA PHE A 196 31.24 -15.23 -13.18
C PHE A 196 29.91 -15.27 -13.90
N LEU A 197 29.61 -16.35 -14.62
CA LEU A 197 28.28 -16.57 -15.20
C LEU A 197 27.50 -17.44 -14.24
N VAL A 198 26.54 -16.83 -13.54
CA VAL A 198 25.73 -17.52 -12.54
C VAL A 198 24.49 -18.10 -13.22
N LEU A 199 24.42 -19.43 -13.27
CA LEU A 199 23.31 -20.18 -13.84
C LEU A 199 22.39 -20.70 -12.74
N TYR A 200 21.07 -20.53 -12.92
CA TYR A 200 20.11 -20.85 -11.87
C TYR A 200 18.78 -21.37 -12.40
N GLY A 201 18.05 -22.08 -11.53
CA GLY A 201 16.63 -22.33 -11.62
C GLY A 201 15.85 -21.44 -10.64
N ALA A 202 14.54 -21.71 -10.45
CA ALA A 202 13.66 -20.84 -9.66
C ALA A 202 14.15 -20.57 -8.24
N ALA A 203 14.55 -21.61 -7.49
CA ALA A 203 15.03 -21.45 -6.12
C ALA A 203 16.45 -20.85 -6.03
N GLY A 204 17.20 -20.91 -7.12
CA GLY A 204 18.52 -20.28 -7.25
C GLY A 204 18.46 -18.78 -7.57
N GLU A 205 17.36 -18.26 -8.12
CA GLU A 205 17.24 -16.85 -8.52
C GLU A 205 17.64 -15.87 -7.40
N PRO A 206 17.09 -15.96 -6.17
CA PRO A 206 17.47 -15.04 -5.10
C PRO A 206 18.94 -15.10 -4.72
N VAL A 207 19.55 -16.29 -4.81
CA VAL A 207 20.96 -16.51 -4.50
C VAL A 207 21.87 -15.95 -5.61
N ALA A 208 21.45 -16.07 -6.88
CA ALA A 208 22.15 -15.48 -8.00
C ALA A 208 22.24 -13.95 -7.88
N TRP A 209 21.15 -13.29 -7.52
CA TRP A 209 21.13 -11.86 -7.23
C TRP A 209 22.02 -11.47 -6.06
N ASP A 210 22.12 -12.32 -5.02
CA ASP A 210 23.02 -12.07 -3.89
C ASP A 210 24.50 -12.22 -4.28
N ILE A 211 24.84 -13.25 -5.07
CA ILE A 211 26.21 -13.43 -5.58
C ILE A 211 26.62 -12.23 -6.43
N GLU A 212 25.76 -11.77 -7.34
CA GLU A 212 26.03 -10.59 -8.18
C GLU A 212 26.31 -9.36 -7.32
N SER A 213 25.43 -9.07 -6.38
CA SER A 213 25.56 -7.93 -5.46
C SER A 213 26.89 -8.00 -4.69
N LYS A 214 27.23 -9.16 -4.09
CA LYS A 214 28.44 -9.32 -3.28
C LYS A 214 29.73 -9.22 -4.08
N LEU A 215 29.78 -9.84 -5.25
CA LEU A 215 30.95 -9.78 -6.11
C LEU A 215 31.22 -8.35 -6.59
N THR A 216 30.17 -7.64 -6.96
CA THR A 216 30.26 -6.27 -7.46
C THR A 216 30.56 -5.27 -6.33
N GLU A 217 29.84 -5.35 -5.21
CA GLU A 217 30.00 -4.45 -4.07
C GLU A 217 31.40 -4.55 -3.42
N ALA A 218 31.94 -5.78 -3.31
CA ALA A 218 33.26 -6.00 -2.75
C ALA A 218 34.39 -5.92 -3.78
N ALA A 219 34.10 -5.60 -5.05
CA ALA A 219 35.04 -5.57 -6.17
C ALA A 219 35.77 -6.89 -6.37
N LEU A 220 35.07 -8.00 -6.14
CA LEU A 220 35.62 -9.37 -6.31
C LEU A 220 35.42 -9.93 -7.73
N GLY A 221 34.75 -9.23 -8.63
CA GLY A 221 34.54 -9.65 -10.00
C GLY A 221 33.19 -9.13 -10.53
N SER A 222 32.96 -9.40 -11.82
CA SER A 222 31.68 -9.14 -12.46
C SER A 222 30.86 -10.43 -12.51
N ALA A 223 29.53 -10.32 -12.34
CA ALA A 223 28.62 -11.44 -12.48
C ALA A 223 27.61 -11.19 -13.60
N LEU A 224 27.32 -12.22 -14.39
CA LEU A 224 26.30 -12.25 -15.43
C LEU A 224 25.27 -13.29 -15.04
N LEU A 225 24.04 -12.87 -14.81
CA LEU A 225 22.96 -13.75 -14.36
C LEU A 225 22.15 -14.32 -15.53
N SER A 226 21.87 -15.62 -15.50
CA SER A 226 21.02 -16.27 -16.48
C SER A 226 20.37 -17.53 -15.93
N ASP A 227 19.12 -17.78 -16.23
CA ASP A 227 18.60 -19.13 -16.09
C ASP A 227 19.25 -20.09 -17.10
N TYR A 228 19.21 -21.40 -16.82
CA TYR A 228 19.84 -22.43 -17.63
C TYR A 228 19.40 -22.41 -19.09
N ARG A 229 18.17 -22.05 -19.39
CA ARG A 229 17.67 -22.02 -20.78
C ARG A 229 18.02 -20.74 -21.51
N ASN A 230 17.91 -19.60 -20.84
CA ASN A 230 18.31 -18.32 -21.41
C ASN A 230 19.81 -18.24 -21.71
N PHE A 231 20.63 -18.98 -20.93
CA PHE A 231 22.05 -19.17 -21.24
C PHE A 231 22.26 -19.78 -22.63
N GLY A 232 21.41 -20.75 -23.03
CA GLY A 232 21.42 -21.36 -24.36
C GLY A 232 21.09 -20.41 -25.52
N HIS A 233 20.44 -19.27 -25.23
CA HIS A 233 20.06 -18.26 -26.22
C HIS A 233 21.16 -17.23 -26.50
N GLY A 234 22.42 -17.68 -26.63
CA GLY A 234 23.53 -16.87 -27.07
C GLY A 234 24.53 -16.46 -25.98
N ARG A 235 24.14 -16.48 -24.67
CA ARG A 235 25.03 -16.07 -23.58
C ARG A 235 26.26 -17.00 -23.42
N HIS A 236 26.13 -18.26 -23.78
CA HIS A 236 27.23 -19.26 -23.82
C HIS A 236 28.37 -18.84 -24.75
N HIS A 237 28.10 -17.96 -25.75
CA HIS A 237 29.14 -17.46 -26.66
C HIS A 237 30.21 -16.64 -25.95
N TRP A 238 29.93 -16.15 -24.73
CA TRP A 238 30.91 -15.47 -23.88
C TRP A 238 32.22 -16.28 -23.73
N PHE A 239 32.09 -17.57 -23.45
CA PHE A 239 33.26 -18.45 -23.22
C PHE A 239 34.15 -18.61 -24.45
N SER A 240 33.64 -18.46 -25.65
CA SER A 240 34.45 -18.52 -26.87
C SER A 240 35.35 -17.30 -27.05
N LYS A 241 35.11 -16.20 -26.32
CA LYS A 241 35.84 -14.93 -26.44
C LYS A 241 36.49 -14.46 -25.15
N LYS A 242 36.00 -14.88 -24.02
CA LYS A 242 36.37 -14.43 -22.67
C LYS A 242 36.52 -15.58 -21.68
N GLY A 243 36.76 -16.81 -22.18
CA GLY A 243 36.81 -18.01 -21.35
C GLY A 243 37.99 -18.05 -20.38
N ASP A 244 39.13 -17.48 -20.76
CA ASP A 244 40.39 -17.61 -20.01
C ASP A 244 40.34 -17.07 -18.57
N ASN A 245 39.46 -16.07 -18.31
CA ASN A 245 39.27 -15.46 -16.99
C ASN A 245 37.82 -15.53 -16.51
N SER A 246 37.06 -16.49 -17.01
CA SER A 246 35.65 -16.66 -16.72
C SER A 246 35.34 -18.04 -16.15
N CYS A 247 34.37 -18.09 -15.24
CA CYS A 247 33.91 -19.31 -14.58
C CYS A 247 32.36 -19.34 -14.57
N ILE A 248 31.78 -20.53 -14.58
CA ILE A 248 30.37 -20.73 -14.30
C ILE A 248 30.20 -20.97 -12.80
N ILE A 249 29.15 -20.34 -12.21
CA ILE A 249 28.60 -20.74 -10.92
C ILE A 249 27.23 -21.37 -11.22
N ALA A 250 27.09 -22.66 -10.94
CA ALA A 250 25.89 -23.41 -11.17
C ALA A 250 25.11 -23.57 -9.84
N LEU A 251 23.95 -22.95 -9.72
CA LEU A 251 23.03 -23.10 -8.58
C LEU A 251 22.05 -24.24 -8.89
N ILE A 252 22.14 -25.34 -8.16
CA ILE A 252 21.45 -26.58 -8.52
C ILE A 252 20.57 -27.07 -7.37
N THR A 253 19.29 -27.26 -7.67
CA THR A 253 18.34 -27.97 -6.80
C THR A 253 17.90 -29.29 -7.45
N PRO A 254 17.22 -30.19 -6.74
CA PRO A 254 16.75 -31.44 -7.32
C PRO A 254 15.90 -31.26 -8.59
N VAL A 255 15.13 -30.17 -8.69
CA VAL A 255 14.19 -29.91 -9.80
C VAL A 255 14.92 -29.68 -11.12
N GLU A 256 15.98 -28.87 -11.14
CA GLU A 256 16.72 -28.56 -12.37
C GLU A 256 18.03 -29.33 -12.54
N ARG A 257 18.35 -30.26 -11.66
CA ARG A 257 19.64 -30.98 -11.64
C ARG A 257 20.01 -31.60 -13.01
N GLU A 258 19.11 -32.32 -13.62
CA GLU A 258 19.33 -32.95 -14.92
C GLU A 258 19.61 -31.90 -16.01
N LEU A 259 18.82 -30.81 -16.03
CA LEU A 259 19.00 -29.71 -16.96
C LEU A 259 20.36 -29.02 -16.75
N ALA A 260 20.75 -28.78 -15.51
CA ALA A 260 22.01 -28.14 -15.14
C ALA A 260 23.20 -28.95 -15.64
N TYR A 261 23.27 -30.23 -15.30
CA TYR A 261 24.34 -31.10 -15.72
C TYR A 261 24.39 -31.31 -17.23
N LYS A 262 23.27 -31.45 -17.92
CA LYS A 262 23.23 -31.50 -19.39
C LYS A 262 23.71 -30.20 -20.02
N THR A 263 23.32 -29.04 -19.46
CA THR A 263 23.75 -27.73 -19.95
C THR A 263 25.28 -27.59 -19.81
N ILE A 264 25.84 -27.93 -18.63
CA ILE A 264 27.30 -27.90 -18.40
C ILE A 264 28.03 -28.89 -19.27
N GLY A 265 27.49 -30.09 -19.48
CA GLY A 265 28.05 -31.13 -20.35
C GLY A 265 28.17 -30.73 -21.83
N CYS A 266 27.42 -29.71 -22.27
CA CYS A 266 27.56 -29.15 -23.63
C CYS A 266 28.73 -28.16 -23.77
N LEU A 267 29.36 -27.75 -22.68
CA LEU A 267 30.47 -26.80 -22.71
C LEU A 267 31.82 -27.43 -23.04
N PRO A 268 32.78 -26.65 -23.55
CA PRO A 268 34.16 -27.11 -23.70
C PRO A 268 34.74 -27.62 -22.37
N LYS A 269 35.52 -28.70 -22.40
CA LYS A 269 36.07 -29.35 -21.21
C LYS A 269 36.94 -28.45 -20.33
N GLY A 270 37.49 -27.36 -20.85
CA GLY A 270 38.33 -26.42 -20.12
C GLY A 270 37.57 -25.27 -19.42
N VAL A 271 36.23 -25.23 -19.43
CA VAL A 271 35.49 -24.19 -18.73
C VAL A 271 35.42 -24.50 -17.22
N PRO A 272 35.94 -23.61 -16.35
CA PRO A 272 35.81 -23.78 -14.90
C PRO A 272 34.37 -23.70 -14.45
N VAL A 273 33.94 -24.59 -13.57
CA VAL A 273 32.58 -24.61 -13.00
C VAL A 273 32.65 -24.78 -11.50
N ILE A 274 31.94 -23.92 -10.79
CA ILE A 274 31.68 -24.01 -9.36
C ILE A 274 30.23 -24.49 -9.20
N PHE A 275 30.03 -25.58 -8.46
CA PHE A 275 28.72 -26.15 -8.17
C PHE A 275 28.29 -25.77 -6.75
N ILE A 276 27.23 -25.00 -6.65
CA ILE A 276 26.51 -24.72 -5.39
C ILE A 276 25.22 -25.50 -5.45
N GLU A 277 25.27 -26.71 -4.92
CA GLU A 277 24.19 -27.69 -5.04
C GLU A 277 23.54 -27.97 -3.70
N THR A 278 22.23 -28.24 -3.69
CA THR A 278 21.45 -28.61 -2.52
C THR A 278 20.53 -29.80 -2.82
N GLU A 279 20.28 -30.62 -1.80
CA GLU A 279 19.25 -31.69 -1.84
C GLU A 279 17.88 -31.19 -1.35
N LEU A 280 17.82 -29.96 -0.89
CA LEU A 280 16.57 -29.37 -0.39
C LEU A 280 15.72 -28.83 -1.54
N GLU A 281 14.42 -28.78 -1.27
CA GLU A 281 13.44 -28.11 -2.14
C GLU A 281 13.09 -26.72 -1.57
N THR A 282 12.35 -25.95 -2.37
CA THR A 282 11.80 -24.67 -1.90
C THR A 282 10.88 -24.90 -0.68
N PRO A 283 10.92 -24.03 0.34
CA PRO A 283 11.67 -22.77 0.41
C PRO A 283 13.12 -22.90 0.92
N ALA A 284 13.50 -23.97 1.58
CA ALA A 284 14.78 -24.11 2.27
C ALA A 284 16.01 -24.15 1.33
N ALA A 285 15.82 -24.61 0.08
CA ALA A 285 16.87 -24.70 -0.93
C ALA A 285 17.66 -23.40 -1.11
N SER A 286 16.95 -22.27 -1.21
CA SER A 286 17.59 -20.95 -1.38
C SER A 286 18.47 -20.57 -0.19
N ILE A 287 18.08 -20.95 1.04
CA ILE A 287 18.86 -20.64 2.24
C ILE A 287 20.14 -21.47 2.27
N ASP A 288 20.06 -22.78 1.97
CA ASP A 288 21.21 -23.67 1.93
C ASP A 288 22.23 -23.21 0.87
N MET A 289 21.76 -22.93 -0.33
CA MET A 289 22.61 -22.39 -1.40
C MET A 289 23.21 -21.01 -1.05
N LEU A 290 22.47 -20.14 -0.36
CA LEU A 290 22.97 -18.84 0.10
C LEU A 290 24.15 -18.98 1.06
N LEU A 291 24.06 -19.92 2.01
CA LEU A 291 25.15 -20.18 2.96
C LEU A 291 26.42 -20.70 2.26
N LYS A 292 26.26 -21.56 1.25
CA LYS A 292 27.34 -22.06 0.40
C LYS A 292 27.96 -20.95 -0.47
N ALA A 293 27.11 -20.07 -1.01
CA ALA A 293 27.54 -18.89 -1.74
C ALA A 293 28.38 -17.93 -0.87
N PHE A 294 28.02 -17.74 0.39
CA PHE A 294 28.83 -16.94 1.32
C PHE A 294 30.21 -17.55 1.55
N ARG A 295 30.30 -18.87 1.64
CA ARG A 295 31.60 -19.54 1.73
C ARG A 295 32.45 -19.29 0.47
N PHE A 296 31.87 -19.44 -0.71
CA PHE A 296 32.50 -19.11 -1.97
C PHE A 296 33.02 -17.65 -2.01
N VAL A 297 32.20 -16.68 -1.60
CA VAL A 297 32.58 -15.25 -1.56
C VAL A 297 33.76 -15.02 -0.60
N ASN A 298 33.78 -15.71 0.56
CA ASN A 298 34.91 -15.66 1.48
C ASN A 298 36.21 -16.19 0.84
N ASP A 299 36.13 -17.37 0.24
CA ASP A 299 37.29 -18.05 -0.33
C ASP A 299 37.85 -17.26 -1.53
N LEU A 300 37.00 -16.69 -2.36
CA LEU A 300 37.38 -15.77 -3.42
C LEU A 300 38.06 -14.51 -2.88
N GLY A 301 37.51 -13.94 -1.77
CA GLY A 301 38.12 -12.81 -1.08
C GLY A 301 39.52 -13.15 -0.54
N GLU A 302 39.69 -14.30 0.11
CA GLU A 302 40.96 -14.79 0.60
C GLU A 302 41.97 -14.97 -0.57
N ALA A 303 41.56 -15.60 -1.69
CA ALA A 303 42.40 -15.79 -2.87
C ALA A 303 42.89 -14.46 -3.50
N ARG A 304 42.11 -13.37 -3.32
CA ARG A 304 42.44 -12.03 -3.84
C ARG A 304 43.05 -11.09 -2.81
N GLY A 305 43.22 -11.52 -1.57
CA GLY A 305 43.68 -10.68 -0.47
C GLY A 305 42.73 -9.54 -0.12
N ILE A 306 41.42 -9.69 -0.39
CA ILE A 306 40.35 -8.71 -0.12
C ILE A 306 39.40 -9.30 0.92
N ASP A 307 39.26 -8.64 2.08
CA ASP A 307 38.18 -8.99 3.01
C ASP A 307 36.84 -8.43 2.51
N PRO A 308 35.86 -9.28 2.10
CA PRO A 308 34.57 -8.79 1.58
C PRO A 308 33.77 -7.95 2.58
N GLY A 309 34.01 -8.12 3.89
CA GLY A 309 33.44 -7.28 4.93
C GLY A 309 34.09 -5.89 5.07
N ARG A 310 35.25 -5.69 4.42
CA ARG A 310 36.09 -4.47 4.48
C ARG A 310 36.78 -4.17 3.14
N PRO A 311 36.08 -4.05 2.02
CA PRO A 311 36.68 -4.00 0.69
C PRO A 311 37.42 -2.69 0.35
N GLY A 312 37.37 -1.68 1.23
CA GLY A 312 38.00 -0.38 0.96
C GLY A 312 37.14 0.53 0.09
N VAL A 313 36.00 1.02 0.63
CA VAL A 313 35.04 1.85 -0.12
C VAL A 313 35.64 3.21 -0.51
N PRO A 314 35.57 3.62 -1.80
CA PRO A 314 36.09 4.90 -2.27
C PRO A 314 35.29 6.09 -1.72
N ALA A 315 35.95 7.25 -1.61
CA ALA A 315 35.34 8.45 -1.02
C ALA A 315 34.06 8.92 -1.75
N TYR A 316 34.02 8.79 -3.08
CA TYR A 316 32.85 9.16 -3.89
C TYR A 316 31.63 8.26 -3.62
N GLY A 317 31.83 7.05 -3.09
CA GLY A 317 30.73 6.15 -2.74
C GLY A 317 29.75 6.77 -1.75
N ARG A 318 30.23 7.59 -0.80
CA ARG A 318 29.37 8.34 0.13
C ARG A 318 28.52 9.41 -0.58
N LEU A 319 29.04 10.05 -1.60
CA LEU A 319 28.31 11.04 -2.39
C LEU A 319 27.16 10.37 -3.14
N LEU A 320 27.44 9.23 -3.80
CA LEU A 320 26.42 8.44 -4.50
C LEU A 320 25.34 7.92 -3.53
N TYR A 321 25.73 7.34 -2.40
CA TYR A 321 24.80 6.81 -1.39
C TYR A 321 23.86 7.89 -0.81
N ASN A 322 24.33 9.14 -0.69
CA ASN A 322 23.55 10.24 -0.13
C ASN A 322 22.86 11.12 -1.18
N LEU A 323 22.93 10.77 -2.47
CA LEU A 323 22.27 11.54 -3.52
C LEU A 323 20.75 11.58 -3.31
N ASP A 324 20.18 12.79 -3.24
CA ASP A 324 18.73 12.97 -3.04
C ASP A 324 17.98 12.82 -4.37
N TYR A 325 17.98 11.59 -4.91
CA TYR A 325 17.30 11.30 -6.17
C TYR A 325 15.78 11.48 -6.05
N TYR A 326 15.21 11.28 -4.86
CA TYR A 326 13.76 11.38 -4.64
C TYR A 326 13.22 12.76 -5.00
N LYS A 327 13.90 13.83 -4.62
CA LYS A 327 13.52 15.19 -5.03
C LYS A 327 13.61 15.39 -6.54
N LEU A 328 14.64 14.83 -7.18
CA LEU A 328 14.86 14.93 -8.62
C LEU A 328 13.77 14.21 -9.40
N THR A 329 13.50 12.95 -9.05
CA THR A 329 12.50 12.12 -9.76
C THR A 329 11.08 12.54 -9.43
N ASN A 330 10.77 12.85 -8.17
CA ASN A 330 9.40 13.24 -7.78
C ASN A 330 8.98 14.55 -8.45
N ARG A 331 9.90 15.49 -8.69
CA ARG A 331 9.61 16.71 -9.45
C ARG A 331 9.20 16.42 -10.90
N ILE A 332 9.72 15.37 -11.51
CA ILE A 332 9.37 14.96 -12.88
C ILE A 332 8.04 14.20 -12.86
N LEU A 333 7.89 13.24 -11.93
CA LEU A 333 6.70 12.39 -11.83
C LEU A 333 5.46 13.12 -11.28
N SER A 334 5.66 14.22 -10.54
CA SER A 334 4.55 15.04 -10.01
C SER A 334 3.91 15.98 -11.03
N LYS A 335 4.39 16.04 -12.25
CA LYS A 335 3.76 16.78 -13.36
C LYS A 335 2.55 16.05 -13.97
N GLU A 336 1.83 15.28 -13.15
CA GLU A 336 0.61 14.65 -13.62
C GLU A 336 -0.43 15.71 -13.93
N ASN A 337 -1.05 15.57 -15.09
CA ASN A 337 -2.15 16.42 -15.48
C ASN A 337 -3.38 16.08 -14.62
N ILE A 338 -3.78 16.99 -13.75
CA ILE A 338 -4.96 16.82 -12.87
C ILE A 338 -6.21 16.53 -13.69
N LEU A 339 -6.31 17.09 -14.91
CA LEU A 339 -7.41 16.82 -15.82
C LEU A 339 -7.49 15.32 -16.16
N ASP A 340 -6.38 14.70 -16.52
CA ASP A 340 -6.35 13.27 -16.87
C ASP A 340 -6.72 12.38 -15.67
N VAL A 341 -6.28 12.77 -14.47
CA VAL A 341 -6.66 12.09 -13.23
C VAL A 341 -8.15 12.18 -12.97
N ALA A 342 -8.73 13.39 -13.09
CA ALA A 342 -10.14 13.61 -12.85
C ALA A 342 -11.03 12.86 -13.85
N VAL A 343 -10.62 12.85 -15.13
CA VAL A 343 -11.33 12.11 -16.19
C VAL A 343 -11.26 10.60 -15.95
N ARG A 344 -10.07 10.09 -15.60
CA ARG A 344 -9.89 8.67 -15.28
C ARG A 344 -10.76 8.21 -14.10
N ARG A 345 -10.85 9.01 -13.05
CA ARG A 345 -11.75 8.72 -11.90
C ARG A 345 -13.21 8.57 -12.32
N LYS A 346 -13.65 9.34 -13.32
CA LYS A 346 -15.03 9.26 -13.84
C LYS A 346 -15.27 8.07 -14.76
N LEU A 347 -14.33 7.77 -15.65
CA LEU A 347 -14.48 6.78 -16.72
C LEU A 347 -13.97 5.39 -16.33
N GLY A 348 -13.04 5.30 -15.38
CA GLY A 348 -12.22 4.10 -15.16
C GLY A 348 -11.18 3.94 -16.28
N ASP A 349 -10.37 2.88 -16.20
CA ASP A 349 -9.28 2.66 -17.16
C ASP A 349 -9.78 2.34 -18.57
N ALA A 350 -10.93 1.70 -18.72
CA ALA A 350 -11.56 1.44 -20.01
C ALA A 350 -11.91 2.72 -20.81
N GLY A 351 -12.03 3.86 -20.13
CA GLY A 351 -12.29 5.14 -20.80
C GLY A 351 -11.17 5.64 -21.70
N LYS A 352 -9.92 5.21 -21.46
CA LYS A 352 -8.77 5.61 -22.28
C LYS A 352 -8.82 5.08 -23.71
N GLU A 353 -9.48 3.96 -23.93
CA GLU A 353 -9.61 3.32 -25.23
C GLU A 353 -10.61 4.05 -26.16
N ASN A 354 -11.48 4.90 -25.59
CA ASN A 354 -12.44 5.70 -26.35
C ASN A 354 -12.04 7.19 -26.33
N ALA A 355 -11.27 7.62 -27.33
CA ALA A 355 -10.77 8.97 -27.44
C ALA A 355 -11.88 10.05 -27.46
N ALA A 356 -13.02 9.77 -28.09
CA ALA A 356 -14.14 10.71 -28.16
C ALA A 356 -14.79 10.90 -26.78
N LEU A 357 -14.97 9.80 -26.03
CA LEU A 357 -15.51 9.83 -24.68
C LEU A 357 -14.54 10.55 -23.73
N TRP A 358 -13.25 10.25 -23.84
CA TRP A 358 -12.21 10.92 -23.05
C TRP A 358 -12.21 12.44 -23.28
N GLU A 359 -12.26 12.89 -24.53
CA GLU A 359 -12.31 14.32 -24.86
C GLU A 359 -13.59 14.97 -24.33
N HIS A 360 -14.76 14.30 -24.46
CA HIS A 360 -16.02 14.79 -23.91
C HIS A 360 -15.92 15.05 -22.40
N TYR A 361 -15.39 14.10 -21.62
CA TYR A 361 -15.20 14.27 -20.18
C TYR A 361 -14.11 15.29 -19.84
N SER A 362 -13.05 15.39 -20.64
CA SER A 362 -12.02 16.40 -20.48
C SER A 362 -12.57 17.82 -20.61
N GLN A 363 -13.39 18.05 -21.64
CA GLN A 363 -14.06 19.34 -21.83
C GLN A 363 -15.08 19.63 -20.73
N ALA A 364 -15.82 18.61 -20.29
CA ALA A 364 -16.77 18.75 -19.18
C ALA A 364 -16.04 19.13 -17.88
N CYS A 365 -14.92 18.51 -17.56
CA CYS A 365 -14.10 18.83 -16.40
C CYS A 365 -13.59 20.28 -16.46
N LYS A 366 -13.06 20.71 -17.61
CA LYS A 366 -12.62 22.11 -17.82
C LYS A 366 -13.76 23.10 -17.59
N ARG A 367 -14.95 22.84 -18.17
CA ARG A 367 -16.15 23.69 -17.95
C ARG A 367 -16.57 23.72 -16.48
N PHE A 368 -16.55 22.57 -15.82
CA PHE A 368 -16.87 22.47 -14.40
C PHE A 368 -15.91 23.32 -13.55
N VAL A 369 -14.60 23.18 -13.74
CA VAL A 369 -13.61 23.96 -12.97
C VAL A 369 -13.70 25.46 -13.27
N GLN A 370 -13.96 25.86 -14.52
CA GLN A 370 -14.23 27.26 -14.85
C GLN A 370 -15.46 27.79 -14.12
N ARG A 371 -16.56 27.02 -14.08
CA ARG A 371 -17.78 27.35 -13.35
C ARG A 371 -17.52 27.47 -11.85
N LEU A 372 -16.76 26.51 -11.29
CA LEU A 372 -16.38 26.49 -9.88
C LEU A 372 -15.57 27.75 -9.49
N ASN A 373 -14.60 28.14 -10.32
CA ASN A 373 -13.77 29.32 -10.05
C ASN A 373 -14.53 30.66 -10.24
N LYS A 374 -15.57 30.69 -11.06
CA LYS A 374 -16.43 31.87 -11.23
C LYS A 374 -17.48 32.02 -10.12
N GLY A 375 -17.78 30.93 -9.42
CA GLY A 375 -18.74 30.92 -8.33
C GLY A 375 -18.31 31.80 -7.16
N LYS A 376 -19.31 32.27 -6.40
CA LYS A 376 -19.14 32.96 -5.12
C LYS A 376 -19.96 32.19 -4.10
N TYR A 377 -19.30 31.67 -3.08
CA TYR A 377 -19.94 30.78 -2.10
C TYR A 377 -19.99 31.46 -0.75
N THR A 378 -21.14 31.39 -0.10
CA THR A 378 -21.33 31.83 1.28
C THR A 378 -21.31 30.64 2.26
N THR A 379 -21.46 29.44 1.72
CA THR A 379 -21.58 28.21 2.49
C THR A 379 -20.67 27.12 1.90
N VAL A 380 -20.03 26.33 2.78
CA VAL A 380 -19.41 25.05 2.41
C VAL A 380 -20.13 23.94 3.14
N ALA A 381 -20.67 22.98 2.41
CA ALA A 381 -21.33 21.80 2.93
C ALA A 381 -20.40 20.58 2.81
N PHE A 382 -20.18 19.88 3.91
CA PHE A 382 -19.31 18.71 3.99
C PHE A 382 -20.09 17.47 4.39
N ASP A 383 -19.74 16.33 3.82
CA ASP A 383 -19.88 15.09 4.53
C ASP A 383 -18.86 15.03 5.70
N TYR A 384 -19.11 14.16 6.68
CA TYR A 384 -18.24 14.04 7.85
C TYR A 384 -17.26 12.86 7.73
N ASP A 385 -17.77 11.64 7.54
CA ASP A 385 -17.00 10.41 7.53
C ASP A 385 -16.28 10.19 6.20
N GLY A 386 -14.96 10.04 6.22
CA GLY A 386 -14.16 9.97 4.99
C GLY A 386 -13.81 11.34 4.39
N THR A 387 -14.48 12.43 4.85
CA THR A 387 -14.31 13.79 4.34
C THR A 387 -13.63 14.73 5.35
N LEU A 388 -14.22 14.92 6.52
CA LEU A 388 -13.66 15.74 7.62
C LEU A 388 -13.00 14.88 8.73
N SER A 389 -13.33 13.61 8.76
CA SER A 389 -12.78 12.62 9.68
C SER A 389 -12.32 11.40 8.89
N ALA A 390 -11.20 10.81 9.28
CA ALA A 390 -10.73 9.58 8.64
C ALA A 390 -11.77 8.46 8.82
N ALA A 391 -12.02 7.67 7.77
CA ALA A 391 -13.00 6.58 7.78
C ALA A 391 -12.65 5.44 8.75
N ASN A 392 -11.48 5.48 9.42
CA ASN A 392 -10.99 4.43 10.30
C ASN A 392 -11.71 4.40 11.64
N HIS A 393 -12.05 3.20 12.09
CA HIS A 393 -12.75 2.87 13.34
C HIS A 393 -12.21 3.55 14.62
N LYS A 394 -10.91 3.89 14.67
CA LYS A 394 -10.27 4.53 15.83
C LYS A 394 -10.58 6.02 15.99
N SER A 395 -10.96 6.73 14.94
CA SER A 395 -11.33 8.14 15.02
C SER A 395 -12.74 8.35 15.61
N ARG A 396 -13.54 7.29 15.72
CA ARG A 396 -14.87 7.33 16.38
C ARG A 396 -14.81 7.74 17.86
N PHE A 397 -13.66 7.62 18.50
CA PHE A 397 -13.47 7.89 19.94
C PHE A 397 -12.87 9.27 20.25
N THR A 398 -12.47 10.03 19.24
CA THR A 398 -12.00 11.40 19.45
C THR A 398 -13.17 12.35 19.29
N ASN A 399 -13.64 12.92 20.38
CA ASN A 399 -14.68 13.96 20.37
C ASN A 399 -14.11 15.32 19.89
N ARG A 400 -13.20 15.33 18.90
CA ARG A 400 -12.60 16.55 18.31
C ARG A 400 -12.23 16.28 16.85
N LEU A 401 -12.24 17.34 16.05
CA LEU A 401 -11.63 17.33 14.72
C LEU A 401 -10.10 17.23 14.84
N CYS A 402 -9.42 16.65 13.84
CA CYS A 402 -7.97 16.73 13.79
C CYS A 402 -7.51 18.18 13.60
N ASP A 403 -6.31 18.50 14.08
CA ASP A 403 -5.78 19.87 14.08
C ASP A 403 -5.67 20.43 12.65
N GLU A 404 -5.34 19.59 11.66
CA GLU A 404 -5.21 19.99 10.26
C GLU A 404 -6.56 20.50 9.71
N ILE A 405 -7.66 19.78 9.93
CA ILE A 405 -9.00 20.19 9.50
C ILE A 405 -9.47 21.41 10.28
N LYS A 406 -9.30 21.41 11.61
CA LYS A 406 -9.63 22.56 12.43
C LYS A 406 -8.96 23.85 11.93
N ASN A 407 -7.65 23.77 11.68
CA ASN A 407 -6.85 24.92 11.21
C ASN A 407 -7.22 25.35 9.78
N ALA A 408 -7.69 24.42 8.94
CA ALA A 408 -8.15 24.73 7.59
C ALA A 408 -9.56 25.36 7.56
N LEU A 409 -10.44 25.01 8.50
CA LEU A 409 -11.80 25.55 8.60
C LEU A 409 -11.86 26.89 9.35
N LEU A 410 -10.95 27.12 10.30
CA LEU A 410 -10.97 28.33 11.13
C LEU A 410 -10.93 29.62 10.31
N PRO A 411 -10.09 29.80 9.27
CA PRO A 411 -10.10 31.00 8.44
C PRO A 411 -11.41 31.25 7.71
N LEU A 412 -12.18 30.21 7.38
CA LEU A 412 -13.51 30.33 6.78
C LEU A 412 -14.50 30.93 7.78
N LEU A 413 -14.51 30.40 9.01
CA LEU A 413 -15.36 30.89 10.10
C LEU A 413 -15.00 32.33 10.51
N GLU A 414 -13.71 32.67 10.60
CA GLU A 414 -13.23 34.02 10.91
C GLU A 414 -13.66 35.05 9.86
N ASN A 415 -13.85 34.62 8.61
CA ASN A 415 -14.36 35.45 7.53
C ASN A 415 -15.89 35.39 7.36
N GLY A 416 -16.64 34.83 8.30
CA GLY A 416 -18.11 34.82 8.30
C GLY A 416 -18.76 33.80 7.37
N VAL A 417 -18.01 32.81 6.88
CA VAL A 417 -18.53 31.74 6.00
C VAL A 417 -19.35 30.74 6.81
N GLN A 418 -20.46 30.28 6.27
CA GLN A 418 -21.27 29.24 6.88
C GLN A 418 -20.67 27.85 6.59
N ILE A 419 -20.57 27.02 7.62
CA ILE A 419 -20.16 25.61 7.50
C ILE A 419 -21.36 24.73 7.78
N VAL A 420 -21.64 23.83 6.89
CA VAL A 420 -22.71 22.84 7.02
C VAL A 420 -22.10 21.45 6.97
N VAL A 421 -22.52 20.56 7.87
CA VAL A 421 -22.01 19.19 7.94
C VAL A 421 -23.17 18.22 7.86
N ALA A 422 -23.23 17.41 6.80
CA ALA A 422 -24.21 16.34 6.67
C ALA A 422 -23.57 15.01 7.12
N THR A 423 -24.20 14.27 8.02
CA THR A 423 -23.63 13.05 8.59
C THR A 423 -24.68 12.00 8.88
N GLY A 424 -24.34 10.71 8.67
CA GLY A 424 -25.17 9.59 9.15
C GLY A 424 -25.17 9.46 10.68
N ARG A 425 -24.22 10.11 11.36
CA ARG A 425 -24.07 10.05 12.81
C ARG A 425 -25.03 10.97 13.55
N GLY A 426 -25.10 10.75 14.87
CA GLY A 426 -25.85 11.59 15.80
C GLY A 426 -24.99 12.64 16.51
N LYS A 427 -25.25 12.84 17.81
CA LYS A 427 -24.67 13.90 18.65
C LYS A 427 -23.14 14.03 18.62
N SER A 428 -22.41 12.92 18.42
CA SER A 428 -20.94 12.89 18.44
C SER A 428 -20.27 13.88 17.48
N VAL A 429 -20.91 14.15 16.32
CA VAL A 429 -20.39 15.12 15.36
C VAL A 429 -20.54 16.56 15.88
N GLY A 430 -21.70 16.89 16.44
CA GLY A 430 -21.89 18.19 17.11
C GLY A 430 -20.91 18.41 18.26
N ASP A 431 -20.68 17.38 19.09
CA ASP A 431 -19.71 17.44 20.18
C ASP A 431 -18.26 17.65 19.63
N SER A 432 -17.90 17.02 18.51
CA SER A 432 -16.60 17.21 17.87
C SER A 432 -16.36 18.66 17.44
N PHE A 433 -17.36 19.30 16.84
CA PHE A 433 -17.28 20.72 16.45
C PHE A 433 -17.24 21.66 17.64
N LYS A 434 -18.06 21.42 18.67
CA LYS A 434 -18.06 22.23 19.91
C LYS A 434 -16.72 22.19 20.64
N ASN A 435 -16.10 21.01 20.70
CA ASN A 435 -14.80 20.84 21.34
C ASN A 435 -13.63 21.37 20.48
N SER A 436 -13.89 21.71 19.22
CA SER A 436 -12.87 22.21 18.28
C SER A 436 -12.93 23.71 18.07
N PHE A 437 -14.11 24.33 18.18
CA PHE A 437 -14.34 25.75 17.88
C PHE A 437 -15.00 26.50 19.03
N ASP A 438 -14.62 27.77 19.22
CA ASP A 438 -15.21 28.67 20.21
C ASP A 438 -16.71 28.90 19.96
N GLN A 439 -17.46 29.14 21.03
CA GLN A 439 -18.92 29.34 20.98
C GLN A 439 -19.34 30.48 20.02
N LYS A 440 -18.50 31.50 19.83
CA LYS A 440 -18.77 32.61 18.88
C LYS A 440 -19.01 32.18 17.44
N TYR A 441 -18.48 30.98 17.05
CA TYR A 441 -18.66 30.43 15.70
C TYR A 441 -19.83 29.47 15.56
N TRP A 442 -20.51 29.07 16.66
CA TRP A 442 -21.49 28.00 16.61
C TRP A 442 -22.72 28.35 15.74
N LEU A 443 -23.10 29.64 15.67
CA LEU A 443 -24.20 30.10 14.80
C LEU A 443 -23.85 30.03 13.30
N GLN A 444 -22.58 29.89 12.96
CA GLN A 444 -22.12 29.72 11.58
C GLN A 444 -21.98 28.22 11.20
N ILE A 445 -22.27 27.30 12.13
CA ILE A 445 -22.12 25.87 11.93
C ILE A 445 -23.46 25.17 12.08
N THR A 446 -23.93 24.53 11.01
CA THR A 446 -25.14 23.70 11.03
C THR A 446 -24.76 22.23 10.85
N VAL A 447 -25.34 21.35 11.65
CA VAL A 447 -25.12 19.89 11.53
C VAL A 447 -26.44 19.21 11.14
N GLY A 448 -26.44 18.56 9.99
CA GLY A 448 -27.51 17.69 9.51
C GLY A 448 -27.30 16.27 10.00
N TYR A 449 -27.83 15.98 11.17
CA TYR A 449 -27.77 14.67 11.80
C TYR A 449 -28.60 13.64 11.04
N TYR A 450 -28.21 12.36 11.13
CA TYR A 450 -28.96 11.24 10.56
C TYR A 450 -29.21 11.41 9.07
N ASN A 451 -28.14 11.59 8.32
CA ASN A 451 -28.17 11.82 6.87
C ASN A 451 -29.04 13.02 6.45
N GLY A 452 -28.97 14.11 7.20
CA GLY A 452 -29.72 15.32 6.92
C GLY A 452 -31.20 15.30 7.36
N ALA A 453 -31.63 14.26 8.07
CA ALA A 453 -33.00 14.17 8.59
C ALA A 453 -33.30 15.21 9.68
N CYS A 454 -32.28 15.72 10.35
CA CYS A 454 -32.40 16.68 11.44
C CYS A 454 -31.30 17.75 11.34
N PRO A 455 -31.45 18.76 10.44
CA PRO A 455 -30.51 19.88 10.35
C PRO A 455 -30.75 20.85 11.51
N LEU A 456 -29.72 21.11 12.30
CA LEU A 456 -29.75 21.99 13.44
C LEU A 456 -28.50 22.85 13.55
N PRO A 457 -28.59 24.14 13.92
CA PRO A 457 -27.46 24.93 14.34
C PRO A 457 -26.72 24.26 15.50
N LEU A 458 -25.41 24.43 15.56
CA LEU A 458 -24.59 23.88 16.64
C LEU A 458 -25.02 24.51 17.98
N GLY A 459 -25.29 23.66 18.98
CA GLY A 459 -25.81 24.12 20.29
C GLY A 459 -27.26 23.78 20.58
N GLU A 460 -28.02 23.32 19.59
CA GLU A 460 -29.46 23.01 19.71
C GLU A 460 -29.74 21.55 20.15
N GLU A 461 -29.04 21.09 21.25
CA GLU A 461 -29.18 19.70 21.71
C GLU A 461 -30.57 19.30 22.16
N ASP A 462 -31.35 20.22 22.69
CA ASP A 462 -32.68 19.88 23.18
C ASP A 462 -33.64 19.59 22.01
N LYS A 463 -33.48 20.27 20.88
CA LYS A 463 -34.19 19.94 19.65
C LYS A 463 -33.79 18.57 19.11
N LEU A 464 -32.51 18.25 19.17
CA LEU A 464 -32.00 16.92 18.77
C LEU A 464 -32.55 15.82 19.70
N LYS A 465 -32.61 16.05 21.01
CA LYS A 465 -33.19 15.10 21.97
C LYS A 465 -34.71 14.90 21.70
N ALA A 466 -35.43 15.97 21.41
CA ALA A 466 -36.85 15.90 21.06
C ALA A 466 -37.08 15.12 19.76
N TRP A 467 -36.22 15.34 18.75
CA TRP A 467 -36.25 14.60 17.49
C TRP A 467 -36.04 13.11 17.68
N LYS A 468 -35.07 12.70 18.51
CA LYS A 468 -34.79 11.29 18.84
C LYS A 468 -35.95 10.53 19.50
N LYS A 469 -36.88 11.23 20.15
CA LYS A 469 -38.05 10.61 20.80
C LYS A 469 -39.17 10.25 19.83
N LYS A 470 -39.08 10.65 18.55
CA LYS A 470 -40.05 10.26 17.53
C LYS A 470 -40.03 8.74 17.32
N PRO A 471 -41.17 8.11 16.98
CA PRO A 471 -41.24 6.67 16.78
C PRO A 471 -40.37 6.21 15.59
N PHE A 472 -39.94 4.94 15.64
CA PHE A 472 -39.29 4.29 14.54
C PHE A 472 -40.26 4.05 13.39
N ASP A 473 -39.83 4.31 12.15
CA ASP A 473 -40.67 4.20 10.97
C ASP A 473 -41.15 2.75 10.75
N SER A 474 -42.39 2.60 10.31
CA SER A 474 -43.06 1.31 10.18
C SER A 474 -42.48 0.45 9.02
N GLU A 475 -42.10 1.06 7.89
CA GLU A 475 -41.49 0.33 6.78
C GLU A 475 -40.06 -0.12 7.13
N LEU A 476 -39.30 0.72 7.83
CA LEU A 476 -37.99 0.35 8.36
C LEU A 476 -38.08 -0.79 9.38
N LYS A 477 -39.15 -0.83 10.17
CA LYS A 477 -39.38 -1.93 11.11
C LYS A 477 -39.64 -3.24 10.37
N VAL A 478 -40.49 -3.23 9.36
CA VAL A 478 -40.74 -4.42 8.51
C VAL A 478 -39.43 -4.92 7.88
N LEU A 479 -38.58 -4.02 7.37
CA LEU A 479 -37.29 -4.37 6.78
C LEU A 479 -36.36 -4.96 7.84
N SER A 480 -36.24 -4.36 9.01
CA SER A 480 -35.42 -4.83 10.10
C SER A 480 -35.78 -6.25 10.57
N ASP A 481 -37.07 -6.47 10.80
CA ASP A 481 -37.59 -7.78 11.25
C ASP A 481 -37.35 -8.86 10.18
N GLU A 482 -37.58 -8.52 8.91
CA GLU A 482 -37.35 -9.44 7.79
C GLU A 482 -35.87 -9.72 7.51
N LEU A 483 -34.99 -8.72 7.69
CA LEU A 483 -33.54 -8.91 7.55
C LEU A 483 -33.01 -9.86 8.62
N GLN A 484 -33.38 -9.68 9.87
CA GLN A 484 -33.00 -10.58 10.96
C GLN A 484 -33.54 -12.01 10.77
N ARG A 485 -34.71 -12.15 10.12
CA ARG A 485 -35.27 -13.46 9.76
C ARG A 485 -34.50 -14.15 8.64
N ARG A 486 -34.08 -13.42 7.60
CA ARG A 486 -33.36 -13.97 6.43
C ARG A 486 -31.87 -14.21 6.70
N LEU A 487 -31.25 -13.28 7.42
CA LEU A 487 -29.83 -13.29 7.77
C LEU A 487 -29.67 -13.03 9.27
N PRO A 488 -29.89 -14.03 10.14
CA PRO A 488 -29.70 -13.87 11.57
C PRO A 488 -28.20 -13.65 11.91
N GLU A 489 -27.92 -12.92 12.99
CA GLU A 489 -26.57 -12.50 13.42
C GLU A 489 -25.57 -13.65 13.63
N ASN A 490 -26.04 -14.87 13.82
CA ASN A 490 -25.18 -16.08 13.88
C ASN A 490 -24.68 -16.57 12.52
N CYS A 491 -25.21 -16.04 11.40
CA CYS A 491 -24.78 -16.38 10.06
C CYS A 491 -23.76 -15.38 9.50
N ILE A 492 -23.92 -14.09 9.83
CA ILE A 492 -23.05 -12.99 9.40
C ILE A 492 -22.90 -12.04 10.59
N GLN A 493 -21.68 -11.58 10.83
CA GLN A 493 -21.43 -10.61 11.91
C GLN A 493 -21.78 -9.20 11.43
N TYR A 494 -22.77 -8.57 12.04
CA TYR A 494 -23.13 -7.17 11.86
C TYR A 494 -23.86 -6.63 13.08
N GLU A 495 -23.89 -5.31 13.25
CA GLU A 495 -24.64 -4.63 14.29
C GLU A 495 -25.74 -3.78 13.68
N LEU A 496 -26.99 -3.93 14.18
CA LEU A 496 -28.15 -3.12 13.77
C LEU A 496 -28.41 -2.00 14.76
N THR A 497 -28.40 -0.78 14.29
CA THR A 497 -28.82 0.38 15.08
C THR A 497 -30.04 1.04 14.45
N ALA A 498 -31.20 0.92 15.14
CA ALA A 498 -32.46 1.54 14.71
C ALA A 498 -32.63 2.96 15.28
N ARG A 499 -33.04 3.88 14.41
CA ARG A 499 -33.39 5.27 14.73
C ARG A 499 -34.65 5.62 13.96
N ASN A 500 -35.39 6.66 14.40
CA ASN A 500 -36.73 6.99 13.84
C ASN A 500 -36.86 6.84 12.32
N LEU A 501 -35.96 7.41 11.52
CA LEU A 501 -36.04 7.41 10.04
C LEU A 501 -34.83 6.73 9.38
N GLN A 502 -34.02 6.00 10.17
CA GLN A 502 -32.79 5.34 9.69
C GLN A 502 -32.56 4.03 10.44
N LEU A 503 -32.14 3.00 9.69
CA LEU A 503 -31.58 1.77 10.21
C LEU A 503 -30.15 1.69 9.70
N SER A 504 -29.16 1.64 10.61
CA SER A 504 -27.75 1.50 10.25
C SER A 504 -27.28 0.07 10.49
N ILE A 505 -26.56 -0.49 9.53
CA ILE A 505 -25.84 -1.77 9.62
C ILE A 505 -24.36 -1.43 9.71
N GLU A 506 -23.73 -1.81 10.82
CA GLU A 506 -22.34 -1.51 11.13
C GLU A 506 -21.56 -2.81 11.42
N GLU A 507 -20.23 -2.73 11.54
CA GLU A 507 -19.32 -3.83 11.90
C GLU A 507 -19.33 -5.03 10.94
N VAL A 508 -19.60 -4.79 9.65
CA VAL A 508 -19.47 -5.83 8.62
C VAL A 508 -17.99 -6.08 8.32
N THR A 509 -17.55 -7.32 8.47
CA THR A 509 -16.10 -7.68 8.46
C THR A 509 -15.55 -8.01 7.08
N SER A 510 -16.39 -8.40 6.11
CA SER A 510 -15.96 -8.75 4.76
C SER A 510 -16.75 -8.05 3.66
N ASP A 511 -16.11 -7.83 2.51
CA ASP A 511 -16.78 -7.26 1.32
C ASP A 511 -17.91 -8.17 0.82
N SER A 512 -17.76 -9.51 0.94
CA SER A 512 -18.78 -10.48 0.54
C SER A 512 -20.02 -10.40 1.42
N ASP A 513 -19.84 -10.23 2.73
CA ASP A 513 -20.96 -10.08 3.67
C ASP A 513 -21.68 -8.73 3.45
N ALA A 514 -20.90 -7.67 3.19
CA ALA A 514 -21.47 -6.37 2.83
C ALA A 514 -22.31 -6.43 1.54
N GLU A 515 -21.84 -7.17 0.53
CA GLU A 515 -22.58 -7.38 -0.71
C GLU A 515 -23.86 -8.21 -0.48
N LEU A 516 -23.76 -9.28 0.29
CA LEU A 516 -24.90 -10.14 0.63
C LEU A 516 -25.96 -9.37 1.40
N LEU A 517 -25.58 -8.62 2.43
CA LEU A 517 -26.48 -7.77 3.21
C LEU A 517 -27.16 -6.71 2.33
N TYR A 518 -26.40 -6.06 1.45
CA TYR A 518 -26.95 -5.05 0.54
C TYR A 518 -27.98 -5.64 -0.41
N ASN A 519 -27.67 -6.78 -1.04
CA ASN A 519 -28.58 -7.45 -1.95
C ASN A 519 -29.82 -7.96 -1.22
N THR A 520 -29.67 -8.54 -0.03
CA THR A 520 -30.79 -9.00 0.79
C THR A 520 -31.72 -7.85 1.19
N CYS A 521 -31.16 -6.70 1.59
CA CYS A 521 -32.00 -5.52 1.87
C CYS A 521 -32.80 -5.07 0.63
N ARG A 522 -32.20 -5.06 -0.54
CA ARG A 522 -32.89 -4.71 -1.79
C ARG A 522 -33.98 -5.71 -2.16
N GLU A 523 -33.74 -7.00 -1.97
CA GLU A 523 -34.75 -8.06 -2.16
C GLU A 523 -35.94 -7.87 -1.21
N ILE A 524 -35.67 -7.59 0.07
CA ILE A 524 -36.73 -7.33 1.06
C ILE A 524 -37.57 -6.10 0.64
N ILE A 525 -36.92 -5.01 0.22
CA ILE A 525 -37.59 -3.82 -0.26
C ILE A 525 -38.54 -4.13 -1.42
N TRP A 526 -38.04 -4.95 -2.37
CA TRP A 526 -38.84 -5.39 -3.51
C TRP A 526 -39.98 -6.32 -3.11
N ASP A 527 -39.73 -7.36 -2.35
CA ASP A 527 -40.69 -8.38 -1.94
C ASP A 527 -41.83 -7.79 -1.08
N LYS A 528 -41.49 -6.88 -0.19
CA LYS A 528 -42.44 -6.22 0.71
C LYS A 528 -43.01 -4.92 0.15
N GLN A 529 -42.62 -4.52 -1.05
CA GLN A 529 -43.07 -3.28 -1.72
C GLN A 529 -42.84 -2.01 -0.87
N LEU A 530 -41.70 -1.91 -0.18
CA LEU A 530 -41.34 -0.80 0.68
C LEU A 530 -40.90 0.41 -0.19
N LYS A 531 -41.86 1.17 -0.69
CA LYS A 531 -41.61 2.21 -1.71
C LYS A 531 -40.89 3.44 -1.20
N GLY A 532 -40.91 3.68 0.13
CA GLY A 532 -40.29 4.83 0.78
C GLY A 532 -38.87 4.58 1.26
N ILE A 533 -38.32 3.38 1.09
CA ILE A 533 -37.06 2.97 1.68
C ILE A 533 -35.96 2.92 0.63
N ARG A 534 -34.77 3.41 1.01
CA ARG A 534 -33.54 3.34 0.19
C ARG A 534 -32.39 2.84 1.03
N VAL A 535 -31.50 2.06 0.40
CA VAL A 535 -30.26 1.58 0.99
C VAL A 535 -29.10 2.37 0.41
N TRP A 536 -28.31 2.98 1.26
CA TRP A 536 -27.04 3.61 0.93
C TRP A 536 -25.90 2.78 1.48
N ARG A 537 -24.85 2.64 0.70
CA ARG A 537 -23.68 1.83 1.03
C ARG A 537 -22.48 2.73 1.27
N SER A 538 -21.68 2.41 2.29
CA SER A 538 -20.29 2.81 2.44
C SER A 538 -19.39 1.56 2.43
N SER A 539 -18.09 1.68 2.66
CA SER A 539 -17.16 0.55 2.51
C SER A 539 -17.52 -0.68 3.36
N HIS A 540 -17.93 -0.48 4.63
CA HIS A 540 -18.22 -1.57 5.58
C HIS A 540 -19.47 -1.29 6.42
N SER A 541 -20.32 -0.40 5.98
CA SER A 541 -21.57 -0.06 6.63
C SER A 541 -22.63 0.29 5.62
N MET A 542 -23.89 0.23 6.04
CA MET A 542 -25.03 0.63 5.23
C MET A 542 -25.97 1.47 6.07
N ASP A 543 -26.56 2.48 5.45
CA ASP A 543 -27.68 3.23 6.01
C ASP A 543 -28.93 2.97 5.18
N ILE A 544 -29.97 2.52 5.82
CA ILE A 544 -31.29 2.30 5.24
C ILE A 544 -32.21 3.40 5.77
N VAL A 545 -32.76 4.18 4.86
CA VAL A 545 -33.42 5.43 5.22
C VAL A 545 -34.79 5.58 4.56
N VAL A 546 -35.67 6.39 5.19
CA VAL A 546 -36.90 6.87 4.58
C VAL A 546 -36.56 8.04 3.66
N TYR A 547 -36.34 7.76 2.38
CA TYR A 547 -35.60 8.64 1.47
C TYR A 547 -36.32 9.93 1.08
N HIS A 548 -37.65 10.00 1.16
CA HIS A 548 -38.39 11.27 0.88
C HIS A 548 -38.25 12.31 1.99
N VAL A 549 -37.76 11.90 3.16
CA VAL A 549 -37.56 12.76 4.32
C VAL A 549 -36.09 12.91 4.65
N VAL A 550 -35.31 11.86 4.40
CA VAL A 550 -33.88 11.78 4.73
C VAL A 550 -33.07 12.02 3.47
N SER A 551 -32.40 13.16 3.40
CA SER A 551 -31.44 13.48 2.32
C SER A 551 -30.39 14.43 2.84
N LYS A 552 -29.14 14.19 2.50
CA LYS A 552 -28.04 15.13 2.78
C LYS A 552 -28.23 16.49 2.06
N LEU A 553 -29.08 16.57 1.05
CA LEU A 553 -29.47 17.84 0.43
C LEU A 553 -30.29 18.74 1.36
N ASN A 554 -30.99 18.19 2.37
CA ASN A 554 -31.82 18.96 3.29
C ASN A 554 -31.04 19.99 4.12
N VAL A 555 -29.70 19.86 4.16
CA VAL A 555 -28.85 20.83 4.87
C VAL A 555 -28.50 22.05 4.01
N ILE A 556 -28.83 22.03 2.70
CA ILE A 556 -28.49 23.08 1.76
C ILE A 556 -29.66 24.03 1.59
N GLU A 557 -29.52 25.24 2.09
CA GLU A 557 -30.55 26.29 1.94
C GLU A 557 -30.51 26.92 0.55
N ASN A 558 -29.30 27.19 0.03
CA ASN A 558 -29.11 27.81 -1.30
C ASN A 558 -28.05 27.07 -2.12
N PRO A 559 -28.45 26.20 -3.07
CA PRO A 559 -27.53 25.45 -3.92
C PRO A 559 -26.62 26.31 -4.81
N ASP A 560 -27.01 27.52 -5.17
CA ASP A 560 -26.26 28.42 -6.05
C ASP A 560 -25.10 29.12 -5.32
N THR A 561 -25.08 29.14 -4.01
CA THR A 561 -24.02 29.73 -3.19
C THR A 561 -23.39 28.73 -2.23
N THR A 562 -23.63 27.42 -2.40
CA THR A 562 -23.08 26.38 -1.57
C THR A 562 -22.07 25.53 -2.36
N LEU A 563 -20.86 25.37 -1.83
CA LEU A 563 -19.86 24.40 -2.30
C LEU A 563 -20.01 23.11 -1.48
N CYS A 564 -20.25 21.98 -2.15
CA CYS A 564 -20.43 20.67 -1.51
C CYS A 564 -19.17 19.80 -1.65
N ILE A 565 -18.78 19.12 -0.56
CA ILE A 565 -17.62 18.23 -0.52
C ILE A 565 -18.00 16.94 0.22
N GLY A 566 -17.81 15.78 -0.40
CA GLY A 566 -18.13 14.47 0.18
C GLY A 566 -17.28 13.35 -0.40
N ASP A 567 -17.35 12.15 0.19
CA ASP A 567 -16.48 11.03 -0.22
C ASP A 567 -17.18 10.02 -1.16
N TYR A 568 -18.44 9.70 -0.95
CA TYR A 568 -19.13 8.59 -1.62
C TYR A 568 -20.17 9.05 -2.65
N GLY A 569 -19.71 9.65 -3.74
CA GLY A 569 -20.58 10.22 -4.78
C GLY A 569 -21.12 9.25 -5.84
N SER A 570 -20.88 7.93 -5.74
CA SER A 570 -21.51 6.94 -6.63
C SER A 570 -23.02 6.81 -6.34
N VAL A 571 -23.78 6.25 -7.29
CA VAL A 571 -25.27 6.15 -7.18
C VAL A 571 -25.72 5.41 -5.92
N GLU A 572 -24.91 4.48 -5.42
CA GLU A 572 -25.19 3.70 -4.22
C GLU A 572 -24.73 4.40 -2.92
N GLY A 573 -23.99 5.50 -3.06
CA GLY A 573 -23.37 6.19 -1.93
C GLY A 573 -24.33 7.12 -1.20
N ASN A 574 -24.08 7.31 0.09
CA ASN A 574 -24.85 8.20 0.94
C ASN A 574 -24.64 9.69 0.63
N ASP A 575 -23.58 10.04 -0.15
CA ASP A 575 -23.32 11.41 -0.61
C ASP A 575 -23.81 11.67 -2.03
N TYR A 576 -24.37 10.66 -2.70
CA TYR A 576 -24.79 10.83 -4.08
C TYR A 576 -25.65 12.09 -4.29
N GLU A 577 -26.67 12.28 -3.44
CA GLU A 577 -27.59 13.41 -3.53
C GLU A 577 -26.87 14.75 -3.24
N LEU A 578 -26.05 14.82 -2.17
CA LEU A 578 -25.24 15.99 -1.85
C LEU A 578 -24.34 16.40 -3.03
N LEU A 579 -23.72 15.40 -3.67
CA LEU A 579 -22.76 15.59 -4.75
C LEU A 579 -23.41 15.71 -6.15
N THR A 580 -24.75 15.62 -6.27
CA THR A 580 -25.47 16.08 -7.47
C THR A 580 -25.55 17.59 -7.56
N SER A 581 -25.28 18.31 -6.47
CA SER A 581 -25.26 19.77 -6.45
C SER A 581 -24.30 20.33 -7.51
N LYS A 582 -24.70 21.44 -8.11
CA LYS A 582 -23.98 22.13 -9.21
C LYS A 582 -22.50 22.42 -8.92
N TYR A 583 -22.18 22.69 -7.66
CA TYR A 583 -20.84 22.99 -7.17
C TYR A 583 -20.42 21.92 -6.16
N SER A 584 -20.04 20.75 -6.66
CA SER A 584 -19.70 19.63 -5.80
C SER A 584 -18.39 18.95 -6.17
N LEU A 585 -17.57 18.69 -5.16
CA LEU A 585 -16.30 18.02 -5.24
C LEU A 585 -16.35 16.71 -4.45
N SER A 586 -15.97 15.61 -5.07
CA SER A 586 -15.74 14.37 -4.35
C SER A 586 -14.28 14.30 -3.87
N VAL A 587 -14.07 13.70 -2.70
CA VAL A 587 -12.75 13.40 -2.17
C VAL A 587 -12.34 11.94 -2.39
N ASP A 588 -13.28 11.08 -2.86
CA ASP A 588 -13.00 9.69 -3.18
C ASP A 588 -13.83 9.24 -4.40
N LYS A 589 -14.96 8.56 -4.19
CA LYS A 589 -15.78 7.97 -5.27
C LYS A 589 -16.61 9.03 -5.98
N VAL A 590 -16.69 8.93 -7.30
CA VAL A 590 -17.41 9.89 -8.15
C VAL A 590 -18.58 9.23 -8.88
N SER A 591 -19.59 10.01 -9.23
CA SER A 591 -20.65 9.60 -10.16
C SER A 591 -20.19 9.75 -11.62
N LYS A 592 -20.93 9.18 -12.56
CA LYS A 592 -20.70 9.37 -14.01
C LYS A 592 -21.19 10.73 -14.53
N ASN A 593 -21.85 11.54 -13.70
CA ASN A 593 -22.38 12.85 -14.08
C ASN A 593 -21.26 13.81 -14.48
N THR A 594 -21.33 14.40 -15.67
CA THR A 594 -20.35 15.33 -16.22
C THR A 594 -20.45 16.73 -15.65
N GLU A 595 -21.60 17.10 -15.05
CA GLU A 595 -21.84 18.46 -14.54
C GLU A 595 -21.50 18.64 -13.05
N SER A 596 -21.29 17.54 -12.30
CA SER A 596 -21.10 17.61 -10.84
C SER A 596 -20.23 16.44 -10.33
N CYS A 597 -19.95 16.40 -9.03
CA CYS A 597 -19.26 15.29 -8.37
C CYS A 597 -17.90 14.95 -9.00
N TRP A 598 -17.07 15.96 -9.26
CA TRP A 598 -15.72 15.77 -9.76
C TRP A 598 -14.72 15.59 -8.61
N ASN A 599 -13.79 14.66 -8.76
CA ASN A 599 -12.61 14.59 -7.91
C ASN A 599 -11.40 15.14 -8.69
N ILE A 600 -11.06 16.40 -8.41
CA ILE A 600 -9.97 17.15 -9.04
C ILE A 600 -8.72 17.25 -8.12
N ALA A 601 -8.62 16.42 -7.10
CA ALA A 601 -7.39 16.28 -6.34
C ALA A 601 -6.31 15.53 -7.15
N PRO A 602 -5.02 15.75 -6.89
CA PRO A 602 -3.95 14.99 -7.52
C PRO A 602 -4.12 13.48 -7.34
N SER A 603 -3.45 12.70 -8.19
CA SER A 603 -3.45 11.23 -8.05
C SER A 603 -2.95 10.81 -6.67
N GLY A 604 -3.60 9.79 -6.07
CA GLY A 604 -3.29 9.29 -4.73
C GLY A 604 -3.65 10.25 -3.59
N VAL A 605 -4.37 11.33 -3.87
CA VAL A 605 -4.90 12.26 -2.85
C VAL A 605 -6.39 12.00 -2.73
N TYR A 606 -6.82 11.42 -1.59
CA TYR A 606 -8.19 11.00 -1.31
C TYR A 606 -8.60 11.37 0.12
N GLY A 607 -9.89 11.31 0.41
CA GLY A 607 -10.45 11.49 1.75
C GLY A 607 -10.01 12.80 2.38
N LEU A 608 -9.51 12.73 3.61
CA LEU A 608 -9.06 13.88 4.39
C LEU A 608 -8.01 14.74 3.66
N ASP A 609 -7.03 14.09 3.00
CA ASP A 609 -5.98 14.80 2.25
C ASP A 609 -6.55 15.56 1.05
N ALA A 610 -7.57 15.01 0.38
CA ALA A 610 -8.26 15.69 -0.71
C ALA A 610 -9.10 16.87 -0.18
N THR A 611 -9.73 16.72 0.99
CA THR A 611 -10.44 17.83 1.65
C THR A 611 -9.46 18.98 1.96
N LEU A 612 -8.32 18.68 2.56
CA LEU A 612 -7.27 19.67 2.84
C LEU A 612 -6.72 20.32 1.57
N TYR A 613 -6.55 19.51 0.51
CA TYR A 613 -6.17 20.03 -0.81
C TYR A 613 -7.19 21.03 -1.35
N TYR A 614 -8.50 20.75 -1.22
CA TYR A 614 -9.55 21.68 -1.66
C TYR A 614 -9.60 22.91 -0.79
N LEU A 615 -9.59 22.77 0.53
CA LEU A 615 -9.63 23.88 1.48
C LEU A 615 -8.45 24.86 1.26
N SER A 616 -7.26 24.36 0.94
CA SER A 616 -6.10 25.21 0.64
C SER A 616 -6.24 26.09 -0.62
N ARG A 617 -7.27 25.87 -1.45
CA ARG A 617 -7.57 26.61 -2.68
C ARG A 617 -8.79 27.50 -2.56
N LEU A 618 -9.36 27.57 -1.38
CA LEU A 618 -10.46 28.49 -1.05
C LEU A 618 -9.88 29.78 -0.47
N ILE A 619 -10.38 30.90 -0.96
CA ILE A 619 -10.05 32.22 -0.42
C ILE A 619 -11.33 32.83 0.10
N ALA A 620 -11.42 32.95 1.42
CA ALA A 620 -12.55 33.60 2.08
C ALA A 620 -12.27 35.08 2.35
N LYS A 621 -13.26 35.92 2.08
CA LYS A 621 -13.25 37.34 2.42
C LYS A 621 -14.69 37.86 2.56
N ASP A 622 -14.99 38.55 3.65
CA ASP A 622 -16.28 39.21 3.89
C ASP A 622 -17.50 38.27 3.69
N GLY A 623 -17.43 37.05 4.24
CA GLY A 623 -18.48 36.04 4.13
C GLY A 623 -18.59 35.32 2.79
N VAL A 624 -17.65 35.59 1.85
CA VAL A 624 -17.69 35.02 0.50
C VAL A 624 -16.40 34.25 0.19
N ILE A 625 -16.55 33.05 -0.34
CA ILE A 625 -15.44 32.20 -0.83
C ILE A 625 -15.33 32.34 -2.35
N LYS A 626 -14.09 32.41 -2.82
CA LYS A 626 -13.69 32.19 -4.21
C LYS A 626 -12.76 31.00 -4.30
N CYS A 627 -12.89 30.19 -5.36
CA CYS A 627 -12.05 29.03 -5.61
C CYS A 627 -10.90 29.40 -6.57
N LYS A 628 -9.74 28.73 -6.38
CA LYS A 628 -8.58 28.79 -7.30
C LYS A 628 -8.12 27.39 -7.67
N PHE A 629 -8.92 26.70 -8.47
CA PHE A 629 -8.57 25.38 -8.99
C PHE A 629 -7.96 25.48 -10.38
N SER A 630 -7.03 24.56 -10.71
CA SER A 630 -6.46 24.37 -12.04
C SER A 630 -6.47 22.90 -12.41
N VAL A 631 -6.82 22.56 -13.64
CA VAL A 631 -6.79 21.22 -14.23
C VAL A 631 -6.10 21.23 -15.58
#